data_46782dea943323535f7577288c6ccbb6
#
_entry.id   46782dea943323535f7577288c6ccbb6
#
_cell.length_a   1.000
_cell.length_b   1.000
_cell.length_c   1.000
_cell.angle_alpha   90.00
_cell.angle_beta   90.00
_cell.angle_gamma   90.00
#
_symmetry.space_group_name_H-M   'P 1'
#
loop_
_entity.id
_entity.type
_entity.pdbx_description
1 polymer ?
#
loop_
_entity_poly.entity_id
_entity_poly.type
_entity_poly.pdbx_seq_one_letter_code
_entity_poly.pdbx_strand_id
1 'polypeptide(L)'
;MNKTDRLLAIVLELQRKEVLRAEDLASTFETSVRTIYRDIQALSEAGVPVIGAPGLGYSLMEGYFLPPISFTVEEAVTLIIGTDFIEQRFDVDYGIGAQTSRGKIEAILPESVRRETSRVRKTIRLLSSGEEVMWVKEKEYIVSVRGAILGERKISFHYLKRIPEADGNRHSFRVVAPYGLVLVKGSWILIAQCDLREEIRHFRLSRMTGLTILEDRFKVPSDFNLNDYKPPDDRNVRVIIQINPDIADKVKESNNFYLEAIEEHENRLLANFRVRQLDELLHWVLGWGADVVVLEPESFRIRIREEAEKMLKRY
;
A
#
# COMPACT_ATOMS: atom_id res chain seq x y z
N MET A 1 20.50 26.54 -12.32
CA MET A 1 20.05 26.80 -10.93
C MET A 1 20.70 28.07 -10.41
N ASN A 2 19.93 28.95 -9.74
CA ASN A 2 20.52 30.17 -9.16
C ASN A 2 21.37 29.86 -7.91
N LYS A 3 22.17 30.82 -7.40
CA LYS A 3 23.07 30.58 -6.27
C LYS A 3 22.31 30.22 -4.98
N THR A 4 21.22 30.90 -4.68
CA THR A 4 20.46 30.71 -3.45
C THR A 4 19.81 29.33 -3.41
N ASP A 5 19.18 28.90 -4.50
CA ASP A 5 18.58 27.58 -4.64
C ASP A 5 19.62 26.48 -4.49
N ARG A 6 20.82 26.68 -5.04
CA ARG A 6 21.93 25.73 -4.93
C ARG A 6 22.45 25.63 -3.50
N LEU A 7 22.59 26.73 -2.77
CA LEU A 7 23.00 26.71 -1.37
C LEU A 7 22.03 25.91 -0.52
N LEU A 8 20.73 26.12 -0.70
CA LEU A 8 19.69 25.34 0.00
C LEU A 8 19.77 23.86 -0.37
N ALA A 9 19.89 23.54 -1.65
CA ALA A 9 19.98 22.17 -2.13
C ALA A 9 21.23 21.45 -1.60
N ILE A 10 22.37 22.14 -1.46
CA ILE A 10 23.57 21.56 -0.84
C ILE A 10 23.31 21.19 0.63
N VAL A 11 22.66 22.06 1.40
CA VAL A 11 22.34 21.75 2.81
C VAL A 11 21.41 20.55 2.89
N LEU A 12 20.40 20.44 2.03
CA LEU A 12 19.48 19.30 1.98
C LEU A 12 20.22 17.99 1.64
N GLU A 13 21.16 18.01 0.70
CA GLU A 13 21.94 16.81 0.37
C GLU A 13 22.90 16.43 1.52
N LEU A 14 23.52 17.39 2.20
CA LEU A 14 24.35 17.12 3.39
C LEU A 14 23.55 16.61 4.58
N GLN A 15 22.25 16.90 4.65
CA GLN A 15 21.36 16.30 5.67
C GLN A 15 20.98 14.86 5.36
N ARG A 16 20.90 14.48 4.07
CA ARG A 16 20.53 13.13 3.64
C ARG A 16 21.65 12.12 3.75
N LYS A 17 22.89 12.56 3.65
CA LYS A 17 24.07 11.70 3.61
C LYS A 17 25.07 12.15 4.67
N GLU A 18 25.66 11.22 5.38
CA GLU A 18 26.59 11.50 6.47
C GLU A 18 27.82 12.30 6.02
N VAL A 19 28.39 11.99 4.85
CA VAL A 19 29.54 12.70 4.27
C VAL A 19 29.41 12.76 2.73
N LEU A 20 29.57 13.95 2.15
CA LEU A 20 29.60 14.16 0.70
C LEU A 20 30.88 14.86 0.26
N ARG A 21 31.50 14.41 -0.82
CA ARG A 21 32.65 15.07 -1.42
C ARG A 21 32.20 16.23 -2.32
N ALA A 22 33.09 17.22 -2.48
CA ALA A 22 32.79 18.33 -3.35
C ALA A 22 32.59 17.95 -4.82
N GLU A 23 33.25 16.88 -5.26
CA GLU A 23 33.10 16.30 -6.59
C GLU A 23 31.70 15.72 -6.80
N ASP A 24 31.14 15.03 -5.79
CA ASP A 24 29.80 14.45 -5.82
C ASP A 24 28.74 15.54 -5.93
N LEU A 25 28.88 16.58 -5.10
CA LEU A 25 28.01 17.76 -5.15
C LEU A 25 28.11 18.52 -6.48
N ALA A 26 29.32 18.64 -7.02
CA ALA A 26 29.56 19.29 -8.31
C ALA A 26 28.86 18.53 -9.45
N SER A 27 28.92 17.20 -9.42
CA SER A 27 28.21 16.34 -10.37
C SER A 27 26.69 16.44 -10.22
N THR A 28 26.18 16.38 -8.97
CA THR A 28 24.73 16.46 -8.69
C THR A 28 24.12 17.78 -9.15
N PHE A 29 24.84 18.89 -8.96
CA PHE A 29 24.33 20.24 -9.29
C PHE A 29 24.85 20.80 -10.62
N GLU A 30 25.48 19.96 -11.44
CA GLU A 30 26.01 20.33 -12.76
C GLU A 30 26.86 21.64 -12.71
N THR A 31 27.79 21.70 -11.74
CA THR A 31 28.62 22.86 -11.49
C THR A 31 30.09 22.48 -11.29
N SER A 32 31.00 23.47 -11.17
CA SER A 32 32.40 23.18 -10.90
C SER A 32 32.65 22.90 -9.41
N VAL A 33 33.64 22.07 -9.11
CA VAL A 33 34.12 21.79 -7.73
C VAL A 33 34.52 23.10 -7.03
N ARG A 34 35.15 24.05 -7.78
CA ARG A 34 35.47 25.39 -7.27
C ARG A 34 34.24 26.18 -6.84
N THR A 35 33.10 26.01 -7.55
CA THR A 35 31.84 26.65 -7.18
C THR A 35 31.31 26.06 -5.89
N ILE A 36 31.38 24.72 -5.73
CA ILE A 36 30.95 24.03 -4.51
C ILE A 36 31.76 24.51 -3.30
N TYR A 37 33.09 24.64 -3.41
CA TYR A 37 33.88 25.17 -2.29
C TYR A 37 33.46 26.58 -1.89
N ARG A 38 33.18 27.46 -2.85
CA ARG A 38 32.67 28.81 -2.56
C ARG A 38 31.28 28.80 -1.93
N ASP A 39 30.44 27.86 -2.35
CA ASP A 39 29.10 27.70 -1.81
C ASP A 39 29.15 27.14 -0.37
N ILE A 40 29.99 26.16 -0.08
CA ILE A 40 30.25 25.63 1.27
C ILE A 40 30.79 26.75 2.18
N GLN A 41 31.73 27.55 1.71
CA GLN A 41 32.23 28.70 2.47
C GLN A 41 31.13 29.70 2.76
N ALA A 42 30.29 30.03 1.77
CA ALA A 42 29.17 30.96 1.95
C ALA A 42 28.11 30.41 2.95
N LEU A 43 27.88 29.12 2.97
CA LEU A 43 27.02 28.48 3.96
C LEU A 43 27.60 28.59 5.37
N SER A 44 28.91 28.33 5.53
CA SER A 44 29.59 28.46 6.82
C SER A 44 29.57 29.92 7.32
N GLU A 45 29.81 30.90 6.45
CA GLU A 45 29.72 32.33 6.74
C GLU A 45 28.30 32.77 7.12
N ALA A 46 27.27 32.08 6.55
CA ALA A 46 25.86 32.30 6.89
C ALA A 46 25.43 31.58 8.19
N GLY A 47 26.36 30.94 8.90
CA GLY A 47 26.10 30.27 10.18
C GLY A 47 25.60 28.81 10.07
N VAL A 48 25.63 28.21 8.88
CA VAL A 48 25.36 26.78 8.72
C VAL A 48 26.60 25.99 9.17
N PRO A 49 26.52 25.14 10.20
CA PRO A 49 27.68 24.44 10.76
C PRO A 49 28.10 23.26 9.88
N VAL A 50 28.75 23.57 8.77
CA VAL A 50 29.33 22.55 7.89
C VAL A 50 30.68 22.13 8.44
N ILE A 51 30.88 20.85 8.63
CA ILE A 51 32.14 20.21 9.08
C ILE A 51 32.76 19.52 7.87
N GLY A 52 34.06 19.61 7.76
CA GLY A 52 34.83 18.91 6.71
C GLY A 52 35.94 19.76 6.09
N ALA A 53 36.67 19.15 5.16
CA ALA A 53 37.75 19.75 4.45
C ALA A 53 37.85 19.24 3.00
N PRO A 54 38.49 19.98 2.10
CA PRO A 54 38.78 19.52 0.76
C PRO A 54 39.43 18.13 0.75
N GLY A 55 38.86 17.22 -0.07
CA GLY A 55 39.35 15.84 -0.19
C GLY A 55 38.84 14.87 0.85
N LEU A 56 38.38 15.31 2.02
CA LEU A 56 37.80 14.46 3.07
C LEU A 56 36.26 14.37 2.94
N GLY A 57 35.65 15.39 2.37
CA GLY A 57 34.23 15.54 2.28
C GLY A 57 33.66 16.50 3.32
N TYR A 58 32.35 16.75 3.21
CA TYR A 58 31.59 17.68 4.04
C TYR A 58 30.38 17.00 4.64
N SER A 59 30.06 17.37 5.87
CA SER A 59 28.87 16.96 6.61
C SER A 59 28.31 18.14 7.39
N LEU A 60 27.09 18.04 7.87
CA LEU A 60 26.55 18.97 8.86
C LEU A 60 26.88 18.47 10.27
N MET A 61 27.02 19.39 11.22
CA MET A 61 27.17 19.06 12.64
C MET A 61 25.96 18.25 13.09
N GLU A 62 26.20 17.24 13.91
CA GLU A 62 25.13 16.39 14.45
C GLU A 62 24.10 17.24 15.20
N GLY A 63 22.83 16.99 14.95
CA GLY A 63 21.71 17.73 15.53
C GLY A 63 21.37 19.07 14.84
N TYR A 64 22.08 19.47 13.78
CA TYR A 64 21.70 20.65 12.99
C TYR A 64 20.56 20.33 12.04
N PHE A 65 19.45 21.03 12.19
CA PHE A 65 18.30 20.97 11.30
C PHE A 65 18.13 22.30 10.57
N LEU A 66 17.73 22.22 9.30
CA LEU A 66 17.45 23.41 8.49
C LEU A 66 16.49 24.36 9.20
N PRO A 67 16.64 25.69 8.96
CA PRO A 67 15.61 26.67 9.31
C PRO A 67 14.27 26.29 8.65
N PRO A 68 13.14 26.79 9.15
CA PRO A 68 11.80 26.27 8.85
C PRO A 68 11.58 26.07 7.35
N ILE A 69 11.29 24.83 6.98
CA ILE A 69 10.84 24.50 5.62
C ILE A 69 9.52 25.23 5.40
N SER A 70 9.41 26.01 4.35
CA SER A 70 8.15 26.63 3.95
C SER A 70 7.42 25.69 2.99
N PHE A 71 6.13 25.50 3.23
CA PHE A 71 5.24 24.74 2.35
C PHE A 71 4.28 25.65 1.63
N THR A 72 3.99 25.35 0.37
CA THR A 72 2.79 25.88 -0.31
C THR A 72 1.53 25.31 0.30
N VAL A 73 0.37 25.85 -0.05
CA VAL A 73 -0.93 25.31 0.41
C VAL A 73 -1.10 23.87 -0.06
N GLU A 74 -0.78 23.58 -1.33
CA GLU A 74 -0.91 22.26 -1.96
C GLU A 74 -0.01 21.22 -1.28
N GLU A 75 1.24 21.57 -0.99
CA GLU A 75 2.18 20.70 -0.29
C GLU A 75 1.70 20.40 1.14
N ALA A 76 1.28 21.43 1.87
CA ALA A 76 0.75 21.27 3.22
C ALA A 76 -0.51 20.41 3.24
N VAL A 77 -1.46 20.62 2.32
CA VAL A 77 -2.68 19.81 2.18
C VAL A 77 -2.31 18.36 1.87
N THR A 78 -1.41 18.11 0.94
CA THR A 78 -0.96 16.76 0.56
C THR A 78 -0.40 16.00 1.76
N LEU A 79 0.50 16.64 2.52
CA LEU A 79 1.10 16.04 3.70
C LEU A 79 0.05 15.74 4.79
N ILE A 80 -0.86 16.67 5.05
CA ILE A 80 -1.89 16.51 6.09
C ILE A 80 -2.89 15.41 5.70
N ILE A 81 -3.35 15.36 4.46
CA ILE A 81 -4.21 14.26 3.97
C ILE A 81 -3.46 12.93 4.07
N GLY A 82 -2.16 12.89 3.73
CA GLY A 82 -1.33 11.71 3.91
C GLY A 82 -1.27 11.24 5.37
N THR A 83 -1.13 12.17 6.33
CA THR A 83 -1.16 11.81 7.77
C THR A 83 -2.55 11.31 8.20
N ASP A 84 -3.64 11.90 7.71
CA ASP A 84 -5.00 11.45 7.98
C ASP A 84 -5.24 10.02 7.44
N PHE A 85 -4.71 9.71 6.26
CA PHE A 85 -4.78 8.37 5.69
C PHE A 85 -4.03 7.34 6.53
N ILE A 86 -2.80 7.67 6.98
CA ILE A 86 -2.00 6.78 7.84
C ILE A 86 -2.71 6.55 9.18
N GLU A 87 -3.22 7.60 9.82
CA GLU A 87 -3.95 7.49 11.09
C GLU A 87 -5.15 6.53 10.98
N GLN A 88 -5.85 6.55 9.86
CA GLN A 88 -7.01 5.70 9.65
C GLN A 88 -6.66 4.26 9.26
N ARG A 89 -5.62 4.04 8.44
CA ARG A 89 -5.36 2.78 7.76
C ARG A 89 -4.23 1.94 8.35
N PHE A 90 -3.36 2.54 9.16
CA PHE A 90 -2.22 1.87 9.75
C PHE A 90 -2.46 1.55 11.24
N ASP A 91 -1.46 0.96 11.86
CA ASP A 91 -1.47 0.62 13.29
C ASP A 91 -1.40 1.85 14.20
N VAL A 92 -1.53 1.61 15.51
CA VAL A 92 -1.58 2.66 16.53
C VAL A 92 -0.27 3.48 16.56
N ASP A 93 0.89 2.84 16.41
CA ASP A 93 2.19 3.52 16.48
C ASP A 93 2.35 4.50 15.32
N TYR A 94 2.04 4.06 14.10
CA TYR A 94 2.02 4.95 12.92
C TYR A 94 0.93 6.01 13.02
N GLY A 95 -0.22 5.70 13.60
CA GLY A 95 -1.28 6.67 13.87
C GLY A 95 -0.83 7.79 14.78
N ILE A 96 -0.18 7.47 15.92
CA ILE A 96 0.43 8.46 16.83
C ILE A 96 1.51 9.26 16.11
N GLY A 97 2.38 8.58 15.35
CA GLY A 97 3.40 9.24 14.53
C GLY A 97 2.80 10.22 13.51
N ALA A 98 1.71 9.85 12.85
CA ALA A 98 1.00 10.70 11.90
C ALA A 98 0.40 11.94 12.57
N GLN A 99 -0.26 11.79 13.74
CA GLN A 99 -0.78 12.91 14.53
C GLN A 99 0.33 13.87 14.96
N THR A 100 1.44 13.34 15.49
CA THR A 100 2.58 14.13 15.93
C THR A 100 3.23 14.87 14.76
N SER A 101 3.40 14.20 13.62
CA SER A 101 3.95 14.81 12.39
C SER A 101 3.04 15.92 11.86
N ARG A 102 1.73 15.70 11.85
CA ARG A 102 0.74 16.71 11.47
C ARG A 102 0.86 17.95 12.34
N GLY A 103 0.91 17.78 13.69
CA GLY A 103 1.08 18.90 14.61
C GLY A 103 2.35 19.71 14.35
N LYS A 104 3.48 19.04 14.04
CA LYS A 104 4.73 19.72 13.68
C LYS A 104 4.61 20.48 12.35
N ILE A 105 3.98 19.88 11.33
CA ILE A 105 3.75 20.55 10.05
C ILE A 105 2.88 21.79 10.26
N GLU A 106 1.73 21.65 10.92
CA GLU A 106 0.83 22.78 11.20
C GLU A 106 1.51 23.90 11.99
N ALA A 107 2.41 23.58 12.92
CA ALA A 107 3.13 24.56 13.74
C ALA A 107 4.09 25.45 12.93
N ILE A 108 4.70 24.93 11.85
CA ILE A 108 5.64 25.69 11.03
C ILE A 108 4.97 26.44 9.85
N LEU A 109 3.66 26.17 9.59
CA LEU A 109 2.94 26.85 8.53
C LEU A 109 2.69 28.34 8.86
N PRO A 110 2.95 29.25 7.91
CA PRO A 110 2.45 30.63 8.03
C PRO A 110 0.93 30.66 8.22
N GLU A 111 0.42 31.67 8.95
CA GLU A 111 -1.00 31.73 9.29
C GLU A 111 -1.94 31.73 8.08
N SER A 112 -1.54 32.37 6.97
CA SER A 112 -2.31 32.36 5.71
C SER A 112 -2.39 30.95 5.11
N VAL A 113 -1.26 30.23 5.05
CA VAL A 113 -1.18 28.86 4.51
C VAL A 113 -1.96 27.91 5.43
N ARG A 114 -1.82 28.02 6.74
CA ARG A 114 -2.53 27.21 7.73
C ARG A 114 -4.04 27.32 7.59
N ARG A 115 -4.57 28.54 7.48
CA ARG A 115 -6.01 28.79 7.29
C ARG A 115 -6.53 28.16 6.01
N GLU A 116 -5.83 28.35 4.90
CA GLU A 116 -6.23 27.80 3.61
C GLU A 116 -6.16 26.27 3.62
N THR A 117 -5.08 25.70 4.14
CA THR A 117 -4.93 24.23 4.32
C THR A 117 -6.07 23.65 5.15
N SER A 118 -6.42 24.30 6.27
CA SER A 118 -7.55 23.88 7.09
C SER A 118 -8.90 23.96 6.36
N ARG A 119 -9.07 24.98 5.51
CA ARG A 119 -10.27 25.13 4.68
C ARG A 119 -10.38 24.00 3.68
N VAL A 120 -9.31 23.72 2.93
CA VAL A 120 -9.30 22.64 1.93
C VAL A 120 -9.51 21.28 2.59
N ARG A 121 -8.82 20.99 3.71
CA ARG A 121 -8.96 19.73 4.45
C ARG A 121 -10.42 19.45 4.86
N LYS A 122 -11.18 20.47 5.25
CA LYS A 122 -12.60 20.30 5.60
C LYS A 122 -13.49 19.89 4.44
N THR A 123 -13.06 20.07 3.21
CA THR A 123 -13.80 19.65 1.99
C THR A 123 -13.53 18.20 1.60
N ILE A 124 -12.52 17.57 2.20
CA ILE A 124 -12.10 16.20 1.89
C ILE A 124 -12.26 15.35 3.14
N ARG A 125 -13.02 14.27 3.04
CA ARG A 125 -13.17 13.29 4.11
C ARG A 125 -12.86 11.90 3.61
N LEU A 126 -11.90 11.25 4.24
CA LEU A 126 -11.64 9.84 4.01
C LEU A 126 -12.70 9.04 4.79
N LEU A 127 -13.54 8.30 4.07
CA LEU A 127 -14.53 7.42 4.69
C LEU A 127 -13.99 6.00 4.69
N SER A 128 -13.94 5.39 5.86
CA SER A 128 -13.79 3.94 5.98
C SER A 128 -15.18 3.32 5.99
N SER A 129 -15.43 2.34 5.13
CA SER A 129 -16.66 1.56 5.17
C SER A 129 -16.76 0.81 6.51
N GLY A 130 -17.85 1.04 7.19
CA GLY A 130 -18.38 0.76 8.52
C GLY A 130 -18.05 -0.51 9.30
N GLU A 131 -16.90 -1.14 9.16
CA GLU A 131 -16.53 -2.33 9.94
C GLU A 131 -15.43 -2.01 10.98
N GLU A 132 -15.71 -1.09 11.89
CA GLU A 132 -14.74 -0.64 12.92
C GLU A 132 -14.14 -1.81 13.72
N VAL A 133 -14.93 -2.83 14.06
CA VAL A 133 -14.44 -3.97 14.87
C VAL A 133 -13.41 -4.82 14.12
N MET A 134 -13.58 -5.01 12.81
CA MET A 134 -12.64 -5.78 11.99
C MET A 134 -11.34 -5.02 11.77
N TRP A 135 -11.41 -3.69 11.65
CA TRP A 135 -10.25 -2.80 11.51
C TRP A 135 -9.37 -2.75 12.75
N VAL A 136 -9.96 -2.78 13.96
CA VAL A 136 -9.18 -2.78 15.22
C VAL A 136 -8.27 -4.03 15.26
N LYS A 137 -8.81 -5.19 14.93
CA LYS A 137 -8.05 -6.44 14.92
C LYS A 137 -6.96 -6.49 13.83
N GLU A 138 -7.25 -5.95 12.64
CA GLU A 138 -6.24 -5.83 11.58
C GLU A 138 -5.09 -4.91 12.01
N LYS A 139 -5.36 -3.79 12.68
CA LYS A 139 -4.34 -2.86 13.18
C LYS A 139 -3.38 -3.54 14.17
N GLU A 140 -3.90 -4.35 15.09
CA GLU A 140 -3.08 -5.13 16.02
C GLU A 140 -2.16 -6.12 15.28
N TYR A 141 -2.70 -6.78 14.25
CA TYR A 141 -1.91 -7.72 13.46
C TYR A 141 -0.84 -7.03 12.61
N ILE A 142 -1.06 -5.81 12.13
CA ILE A 142 -0.03 -5.03 11.42
C ILE A 142 1.19 -4.83 12.33
N VAL A 143 0.99 -4.42 13.59
CA VAL A 143 2.09 -4.25 14.56
C VAL A 143 2.87 -5.54 14.72
N SER A 144 2.17 -6.65 15.00
CA SER A 144 2.78 -7.95 15.26
C SER A 144 3.54 -8.48 14.04
N VAL A 145 2.93 -8.40 12.86
CA VAL A 145 3.56 -8.85 11.60
C VAL A 145 4.78 -8.00 11.25
N ARG A 146 4.67 -6.67 11.38
CA ARG A 146 5.79 -5.76 11.16
C ARG A 146 6.95 -6.07 12.11
N GLY A 147 6.67 -6.27 13.39
CA GLY A 147 7.66 -6.67 14.39
C GLY A 147 8.34 -8.00 14.03
N ALA A 148 7.57 -8.97 13.52
CA ALA A 148 8.08 -10.25 13.08
C ALA A 148 8.96 -10.15 11.82
N ILE A 149 8.58 -9.29 10.85
CA ILE A 149 9.39 -9.02 9.65
C ILE A 149 10.73 -8.42 10.05
N LEU A 150 10.71 -7.34 10.84
CA LEU A 150 11.94 -6.65 11.28
C LEU A 150 12.83 -7.51 12.18
N GLY A 151 12.22 -8.40 12.98
CA GLY A 151 12.93 -9.33 13.85
C GLY A 151 13.33 -10.64 13.16
N GLU A 152 13.03 -10.81 11.88
CA GLU A 152 13.27 -12.05 11.10
C GLU A 152 12.70 -13.29 11.82
N ARG A 153 11.48 -13.19 12.36
CA ARG A 153 10.82 -14.27 13.12
C ARG A 153 9.59 -14.78 12.38
N LYS A 154 9.43 -16.12 12.36
CA LYS A 154 8.23 -16.74 11.82
C LYS A 154 7.02 -16.42 12.67
N ILE A 155 5.85 -16.51 12.05
CA ILE A 155 4.56 -16.35 12.72
C ILE A 155 3.66 -17.56 12.45
N SER A 156 2.75 -17.80 13.37
CA SER A 156 1.70 -18.79 13.20
C SER A 156 0.31 -18.16 13.40
N PHE A 157 -0.67 -18.69 12.71
CA PHE A 157 -2.08 -18.24 12.82
C PHE A 157 -3.06 -19.28 12.26
N HIS A 158 -4.31 -19.19 12.66
CA HIS A 158 -5.42 -19.86 11.99
C HIS A 158 -5.93 -18.98 10.85
N TYR A 159 -6.15 -19.59 9.69
CA TYR A 159 -6.56 -18.87 8.47
C TYR A 159 -7.89 -19.40 7.94
N LEU A 160 -8.84 -18.49 7.72
CA LEU A 160 -10.14 -18.80 7.10
C LEU A 160 -10.01 -18.65 5.57
N LYS A 161 -10.03 -19.80 4.88
CA LYS A 161 -10.01 -19.83 3.41
C LYS A 161 -11.32 -19.28 2.83
N ARG A 162 -11.23 -18.61 1.69
CA ARG A 162 -12.42 -18.15 0.97
C ARG A 162 -13.21 -19.33 0.41
N ILE A 163 -12.50 -20.27 -0.19
CA ILE A 163 -13.05 -21.47 -0.79
C ILE A 163 -12.72 -22.65 0.12
N PRO A 164 -13.70 -23.51 0.45
CA PRO A 164 -13.45 -24.71 1.24
C PRO A 164 -12.56 -25.69 0.46
N GLU A 165 -11.87 -26.56 1.17
CA GLU A 165 -11.23 -27.73 0.57
C GLU A 165 -12.28 -28.79 0.19
N ALA A 166 -11.84 -29.87 -0.47
CA ALA A 166 -12.73 -30.94 -0.92
C ALA A 166 -13.57 -31.60 0.21
N ASP A 167 -13.06 -31.54 1.45
CA ASP A 167 -13.73 -31.99 2.67
C ASP A 167 -14.69 -30.96 3.28
N GLY A 168 -14.87 -29.82 2.64
CA GLY A 168 -15.68 -28.71 3.14
C GLY A 168 -14.98 -27.83 4.18
N ASN A 169 -13.75 -28.13 4.59
CA ASN A 169 -13.04 -27.40 5.62
C ASN A 169 -12.48 -26.06 5.07
N ARG A 170 -12.80 -24.99 5.78
CA ARG A 170 -12.30 -23.63 5.47
C ARG A 170 -11.19 -23.17 6.42
N HIS A 171 -10.94 -23.88 7.50
CA HIS A 171 -9.95 -23.51 8.49
C HIS A 171 -8.62 -24.21 8.23
N SER A 172 -7.52 -23.51 8.41
CA SER A 172 -6.19 -24.09 8.34
C SER A 172 -5.23 -23.38 9.27
N PHE A 173 -4.41 -24.15 9.97
CA PHE A 173 -3.28 -23.59 10.71
C PHE A 173 -2.10 -23.35 9.78
N ARG A 174 -1.43 -22.22 9.94
CA ARG A 174 -0.30 -21.80 9.11
C ARG A 174 0.88 -21.38 9.96
N VAL A 175 2.04 -21.82 9.55
CA VAL A 175 3.33 -21.29 9.97
C VAL A 175 3.97 -20.69 8.73
N VAL A 176 4.43 -19.43 8.85
CA VAL A 176 4.95 -18.69 7.69
C VAL A 176 6.13 -17.80 8.08
N ALA A 177 7.04 -17.57 7.14
CA ALA A 177 8.06 -16.54 7.21
C ALA A 177 7.52 -15.27 6.55
N PRO A 178 7.23 -14.19 7.30
CA PRO A 178 6.63 -12.97 6.78
C PRO A 178 7.67 -12.15 6.01
N TYR A 179 7.42 -11.88 4.72
CA TYR A 179 8.33 -11.09 3.87
C TYR A 179 7.91 -9.64 3.74
N GLY A 180 6.61 -9.34 3.79
CA GLY A 180 6.12 -7.98 3.70
C GLY A 180 4.61 -7.84 3.81
N LEU A 181 4.17 -6.60 4.03
CA LEU A 181 2.76 -6.21 4.05
C LEU A 181 2.46 -5.31 2.86
N VAL A 182 1.38 -5.58 2.15
CA VAL A 182 0.87 -4.76 1.06
C VAL A 182 -0.58 -4.38 1.29
N LEU A 183 -0.93 -3.13 0.98
CA LEU A 183 -2.30 -2.64 1.05
C LEU A 183 -2.92 -2.68 -0.35
N VAL A 184 -3.89 -3.56 -0.56
CA VAL A 184 -4.56 -3.73 -1.85
C VAL A 184 -6.05 -3.47 -1.70
N LYS A 185 -6.58 -2.46 -2.40
CA LYS A 185 -8.01 -2.08 -2.37
C LYS A 185 -8.55 -1.98 -0.93
N GLY A 186 -7.80 -1.35 -0.04
CA GLY A 186 -8.18 -1.15 1.35
C GLY A 186 -8.02 -2.36 2.28
N SER A 187 -7.51 -3.49 1.81
CA SER A 187 -7.25 -4.68 2.62
C SER A 187 -5.76 -4.94 2.78
N TRP A 188 -5.31 -5.23 3.98
CA TRP A 188 -3.94 -5.63 4.23
C TRP A 188 -3.71 -7.10 3.90
N ILE A 189 -2.65 -7.34 3.13
CA ILE A 189 -2.23 -8.67 2.69
C ILE A 189 -0.79 -8.89 3.13
N LEU A 190 -0.56 -9.98 3.84
CA LEU A 190 0.76 -10.49 4.15
C LEU A 190 1.29 -11.31 2.98
N ILE A 191 2.48 -10.98 2.51
CA ILE A 191 3.27 -11.80 1.59
C ILE A 191 4.23 -12.61 2.44
N ALA A 192 4.17 -13.94 2.36
CA ALA A 192 4.96 -14.81 3.23
C ALA A 192 5.26 -16.16 2.59
N GLN A 193 6.44 -16.72 2.88
CA GLN A 193 6.76 -18.11 2.58
C GLN A 193 5.99 -19.01 3.54
N CYS A 194 5.19 -19.90 3.01
CA CYS A 194 4.35 -20.82 3.79
C CYS A 194 5.05 -22.17 3.97
N ASP A 195 5.32 -22.59 5.21
CA ASP A 195 5.99 -23.86 5.49
C ASP A 195 5.18 -25.07 5.01
N LEU A 196 3.83 -24.99 5.07
CA LEU A 196 2.94 -26.10 4.66
C LEU A 196 2.91 -26.30 3.14
N ARG A 197 3.12 -25.23 2.35
CA ARG A 197 3.01 -25.28 0.88
C ARG A 197 4.35 -25.09 0.19
N GLU A 198 5.40 -24.75 0.95
CA GLU A 198 6.77 -24.50 0.48
C GLU A 198 6.89 -23.44 -0.63
N GLU A 199 5.93 -22.50 -0.65
CA GLU A 199 5.85 -21.43 -1.65
C GLU A 199 5.40 -20.10 -1.02
N ILE A 200 5.65 -18.99 -1.73
CA ILE A 200 5.16 -17.67 -1.31
C ILE A 200 3.64 -17.62 -1.47
N ARG A 201 2.95 -17.27 -0.40
CA ARG A 201 1.50 -17.15 -0.34
C ARG A 201 1.07 -15.78 0.16
N HIS A 202 -0.17 -15.45 -0.17
CA HIS A 202 -0.82 -14.21 0.20
C HIS A 202 -1.90 -14.48 1.23
N PHE A 203 -1.80 -13.81 2.36
CA PHE A 203 -2.74 -13.98 3.46
C PHE A 203 -3.39 -12.65 3.79
N ARG A 204 -4.70 -12.54 3.63
CA ARG A 204 -5.45 -11.35 4.03
C ARG A 204 -5.55 -11.30 5.55
N LEU A 205 -5.14 -10.19 6.19
CA LEU A 205 -5.09 -10.08 7.65
C LEU A 205 -6.47 -10.29 8.30
N SER A 206 -7.53 -9.77 7.69
CA SER A 206 -8.91 -9.94 8.18
C SER A 206 -9.38 -11.38 8.30
N ARG A 207 -8.69 -12.34 7.66
CA ARG A 207 -8.99 -13.77 7.71
C ARG A 207 -8.11 -14.56 8.67
N MET A 208 -7.22 -13.88 9.39
CA MET A 208 -6.34 -14.48 10.38
C MET A 208 -7.00 -14.44 11.78
N THR A 209 -6.71 -15.45 12.57
CA THR A 209 -7.06 -15.47 14.00
C THR A 209 -5.95 -16.16 14.78
N GLY A 210 -5.72 -15.71 16.04
CA GLY A 210 -4.72 -16.32 16.92
C GLY A 210 -3.28 -16.16 16.40
N LEU A 211 -2.92 -14.98 15.88
CA LEU A 211 -1.57 -14.70 15.41
C LEU A 211 -0.59 -14.72 16.58
N THR A 212 0.51 -15.47 16.43
CA THR A 212 1.58 -15.60 17.40
C THR A 212 2.94 -15.50 16.69
N ILE A 213 3.86 -14.74 17.27
CA ILE A 213 5.25 -14.66 16.81
C ILE A 213 6.00 -15.83 17.42
N LEU A 214 6.71 -16.59 16.59
CA LEU A 214 7.47 -17.77 16.99
C LEU A 214 8.93 -17.41 17.32
N GLU A 215 9.62 -18.33 18.01
CA GLU A 215 11.07 -18.20 18.23
C GLU A 215 11.87 -18.51 16.96
N ASP A 216 11.27 -19.28 16.04
CA ASP A 216 11.90 -19.68 14.78
C ASP A 216 12.26 -18.47 13.94
N ARG A 217 13.50 -18.42 13.50
CA ARG A 217 14.01 -17.37 12.62
C ARG A 217 13.97 -17.79 11.16
N PHE A 218 13.92 -16.80 10.28
CA PHE A 218 14.07 -17.00 8.85
C PHE A 218 15.00 -15.92 8.27
N LYS A 219 15.38 -16.08 7.01
CA LYS A 219 16.03 -15.02 6.23
C LYS A 219 15.23 -14.81 4.97
N VAL A 220 14.98 -13.56 4.63
CA VAL A 220 14.40 -13.21 3.33
C VAL A 220 15.44 -13.53 2.26
N PRO A 221 15.09 -14.27 1.18
CA PRO A 221 16.01 -14.51 0.07
C PRO A 221 16.53 -13.18 -0.50
N SER A 222 17.82 -13.15 -0.84
CA SER A 222 18.48 -11.91 -1.32
C SER A 222 17.94 -11.40 -2.65
N ASP A 223 17.31 -12.26 -3.43
CA ASP A 223 16.64 -11.99 -4.70
C ASP A 223 15.17 -11.56 -4.54
N PHE A 224 14.61 -11.63 -3.32
CA PHE A 224 13.25 -11.17 -3.05
C PHE A 224 13.23 -9.65 -2.82
N ASN A 225 12.47 -8.94 -3.66
CA ASN A 225 12.16 -7.52 -3.47
C ASN A 225 10.64 -7.33 -3.49
N LEU A 226 10.09 -6.84 -2.40
CA LEU A 226 8.64 -6.64 -2.27
C LEU A 226 8.09 -5.64 -3.31
N ASN A 227 8.86 -4.64 -3.71
CA ASN A 227 8.44 -3.63 -4.69
C ASN A 227 8.34 -4.20 -6.11
N ASP A 228 9.17 -5.19 -6.43
CA ASP A 228 9.21 -5.83 -7.74
C ASP A 228 8.40 -7.13 -7.77
N TYR A 229 7.96 -7.60 -6.59
CA TYR A 229 7.24 -8.85 -6.46
C TYR A 229 5.88 -8.79 -7.15
N LYS A 230 5.71 -9.65 -8.15
CA LYS A 230 4.43 -9.87 -8.83
C LYS A 230 3.92 -11.26 -8.46
N PRO A 231 2.70 -11.35 -7.90
CA PRO A 231 2.09 -12.65 -7.66
C PRO A 231 2.01 -13.44 -8.98
N PRO A 232 2.32 -14.73 -8.98
CA PRO A 232 2.06 -15.54 -10.14
C PRO A 232 0.58 -15.48 -10.50
N ASP A 233 0.28 -15.26 -11.77
CA ASP A 233 -1.11 -15.29 -12.26
C ASP A 233 -1.51 -16.74 -12.51
N ASP A 234 -2.15 -17.34 -11.52
CA ASP A 234 -2.66 -18.70 -11.55
C ASP A 234 -4.15 -18.77 -11.95
N ARG A 235 -4.68 -17.68 -12.52
CA ARG A 235 -6.05 -17.61 -13.04
C ARG A 235 -6.14 -18.24 -14.42
N ASN A 236 -6.48 -19.52 -14.46
CA ASN A 236 -6.47 -20.32 -15.69
C ASN A 236 -7.87 -20.52 -16.32
N VAL A 237 -8.93 -20.15 -15.60
CA VAL A 237 -10.29 -20.35 -16.06
C VAL A 237 -10.85 -19.05 -16.61
N ARG A 238 -11.14 -19.03 -17.91
CA ARG A 238 -11.84 -17.92 -18.57
C ARG A 238 -13.34 -18.05 -18.34
N VAL A 239 -13.99 -16.94 -18.02
CA VAL A 239 -15.44 -16.85 -17.88
C VAL A 239 -15.95 -15.69 -18.70
N ILE A 240 -16.94 -15.94 -19.55
CA ILE A 240 -17.61 -14.92 -20.37
C ILE A 240 -19.03 -14.73 -19.83
N ILE A 241 -19.36 -13.49 -19.50
CA ILE A 241 -20.64 -13.14 -18.94
C ILE A 241 -21.26 -12.05 -19.82
N GLN A 242 -22.50 -12.29 -20.26
CA GLN A 242 -23.32 -11.26 -20.88
C GLN A 242 -23.95 -10.41 -19.80
N ILE A 243 -23.88 -9.09 -19.97
CA ILE A 243 -24.41 -8.09 -19.04
C ILE A 243 -25.55 -7.34 -19.74
N ASN A 244 -26.64 -7.11 -18.99
CA ASN A 244 -27.67 -6.18 -19.40
C ASN A 244 -27.07 -4.76 -19.51
N PRO A 245 -27.22 -4.05 -20.65
CA PRO A 245 -26.70 -2.69 -20.82
C PRO A 245 -27.13 -1.72 -19.72
N ASP A 246 -28.34 -1.86 -19.18
CA ASP A 246 -28.90 -0.99 -18.14
C ASP A 246 -28.13 -1.00 -16.81
N ILE A 247 -27.30 -2.03 -16.58
CA ILE A 247 -26.47 -2.14 -15.37
C ILE A 247 -24.98 -2.01 -15.64
N ALA A 248 -24.58 -1.67 -16.87
CA ALA A 248 -23.18 -1.64 -17.29
C ALA A 248 -22.30 -0.79 -16.37
N ASP A 249 -22.79 0.39 -15.98
CA ASP A 249 -22.04 1.31 -15.11
C ASP A 249 -21.86 0.72 -13.71
N LYS A 250 -22.91 0.11 -13.14
CA LYS A 250 -22.83 -0.57 -11.83
C LYS A 250 -21.85 -1.72 -11.85
N VAL A 251 -21.80 -2.48 -12.95
CA VAL A 251 -20.82 -3.57 -13.11
C VAL A 251 -19.40 -3.02 -13.18
N LYS A 252 -19.15 -1.93 -13.91
CA LYS A 252 -17.84 -1.25 -13.95
C LYS A 252 -17.46 -0.71 -12.56
N GLU A 253 -18.38 -0.06 -11.87
CA GLU A 253 -18.20 0.49 -10.52
C GLU A 253 -17.94 -0.60 -9.47
N SER A 254 -18.47 -1.83 -9.65
CA SER A 254 -18.21 -2.95 -8.74
C SER A 254 -16.73 -3.33 -8.63
N ASN A 255 -15.92 -2.86 -9.58
CA ASN A 255 -14.47 -2.97 -9.61
C ASN A 255 -13.97 -4.40 -9.29
N ASN A 256 -14.64 -5.41 -9.91
CA ASN A 256 -14.32 -6.81 -9.66
C ASN A 256 -12.88 -7.13 -10.04
N PHE A 257 -12.14 -7.74 -9.12
CA PHE A 257 -10.72 -8.08 -9.30
C PHE A 257 -10.46 -9.00 -10.51
N TYR A 258 -11.41 -9.84 -10.85
CA TYR A 258 -11.30 -10.85 -11.90
C TYR A 258 -11.72 -10.35 -13.27
N LEU A 259 -12.29 -9.15 -13.38
CA LEU A 259 -12.69 -8.53 -14.63
C LEU A 259 -11.46 -8.08 -15.43
N GLU A 260 -11.28 -8.61 -16.64
CA GLU A 260 -10.19 -8.23 -17.55
C GLU A 260 -10.64 -7.20 -18.58
N ALA A 261 -11.80 -7.39 -19.18
CA ALA A 261 -12.33 -6.50 -20.20
C ALA A 261 -13.87 -6.51 -20.24
N ILE A 262 -14.45 -5.42 -20.70
CA ILE A 262 -15.85 -5.36 -21.13
C ILE A 262 -15.83 -4.97 -22.61
N GLU A 263 -16.42 -5.81 -23.44
CA GLU A 263 -16.53 -5.62 -24.89
C GLU A 263 -17.96 -5.29 -25.27
N GLU A 264 -18.13 -4.27 -26.08
CA GLU A 264 -19.44 -3.82 -26.54
C GLU A 264 -19.69 -4.38 -27.94
N HIS A 265 -20.74 -5.18 -28.09
CA HIS A 265 -21.21 -5.72 -29.37
C HIS A 265 -22.63 -5.23 -29.62
N GLU A 266 -22.99 -4.93 -30.85
CA GLU A 266 -24.22 -4.27 -31.39
C GLU A 266 -25.47 -4.19 -30.47
N ASN A 267 -25.71 -5.13 -29.56
CA ASN A 267 -26.80 -5.14 -28.58
C ASN A 267 -26.44 -5.91 -27.29
N ARG A 268 -25.17 -6.18 -27.05
CA ARG A 268 -24.73 -7.01 -25.92
C ARG A 268 -23.43 -6.48 -25.34
N LEU A 269 -23.36 -6.45 -24.03
CA LEU A 269 -22.11 -6.22 -23.31
C LEU A 269 -21.56 -7.57 -22.84
N LEU A 270 -20.33 -7.87 -23.20
CA LEU A 270 -19.64 -9.08 -22.80
C LEU A 270 -18.51 -8.72 -21.83
N ALA A 271 -18.58 -9.26 -20.62
CA ALA A 271 -17.51 -9.14 -19.64
C ALA A 271 -16.66 -10.40 -19.62
N ASN A 272 -15.38 -10.23 -19.84
CA ASN A 272 -14.37 -11.27 -19.79
C ASN A 272 -13.74 -11.28 -18.40
N PHE A 273 -13.81 -12.43 -17.74
CA PHE A 273 -13.21 -12.66 -16.44
C PHE A 273 -12.17 -13.77 -16.52
N ARG A 274 -11.18 -13.70 -15.65
CA ARG A 274 -10.23 -14.78 -15.44
C ARG A 274 -10.14 -15.11 -13.95
N VAL A 275 -10.38 -16.36 -13.60
CA VAL A 275 -10.42 -16.86 -12.25
C VAL A 275 -9.59 -18.14 -12.09
N ARG A 276 -9.27 -18.51 -10.86
CA ARG A 276 -8.67 -19.82 -10.54
C ARG A 276 -9.73 -20.91 -10.50
N GLN A 277 -10.87 -20.56 -9.90
CA GLN A 277 -12.01 -21.44 -9.70
C GLN A 277 -13.31 -20.68 -9.91
N LEU A 278 -14.32 -21.35 -10.45
CA LEU A 278 -15.61 -20.74 -10.79
C LEU A 278 -16.34 -20.17 -9.56
N ASP A 279 -16.16 -20.78 -8.39
CA ASP A 279 -16.74 -20.30 -7.13
C ASP A 279 -16.26 -18.91 -6.72
N GLU A 280 -15.16 -18.40 -7.27
CA GLU A 280 -14.69 -17.04 -7.03
C GLU A 280 -15.65 -15.97 -7.59
N LEU A 281 -16.42 -16.30 -8.65
CA LEU A 281 -17.42 -15.44 -9.26
C LEU A 281 -18.86 -15.80 -8.87
N LEU A 282 -19.10 -16.95 -8.26
CA LEU A 282 -20.45 -17.46 -8.00
C LEU A 282 -21.37 -16.44 -7.31
N HIS A 283 -20.93 -15.93 -6.16
CA HIS A 283 -21.75 -14.96 -5.41
C HIS A 283 -21.89 -13.61 -6.13
N TRP A 284 -20.86 -13.21 -6.89
CA TRP A 284 -20.91 -11.98 -7.67
C TRP A 284 -21.97 -12.08 -8.78
N VAL A 285 -21.99 -13.19 -9.51
CA VAL A 285 -22.98 -13.43 -10.58
C VAL A 285 -24.39 -13.51 -9.99
N LEU A 286 -24.57 -14.29 -8.92
CA LEU A 286 -25.89 -14.42 -8.26
C LEU A 286 -26.40 -13.08 -7.70
N GLY A 287 -25.53 -12.19 -7.28
CA GLY A 287 -25.88 -10.86 -6.77
C GLY A 287 -26.49 -9.92 -7.82
N TRP A 288 -26.26 -10.18 -9.11
CA TRP A 288 -26.86 -9.42 -10.22
C TRP A 288 -28.19 -10.00 -10.71
N GLY A 289 -28.57 -11.19 -10.21
CA GLY A 289 -29.81 -11.85 -10.59
C GLY A 289 -29.91 -12.14 -12.09
N ALA A 290 -31.00 -11.74 -12.71
CA ALA A 290 -31.29 -11.98 -14.12
C ALA A 290 -30.54 -11.01 -15.07
N ASP A 291 -29.92 -9.94 -14.56
CA ASP A 291 -29.24 -8.92 -15.36
C ASP A 291 -27.89 -9.37 -15.91
N VAL A 292 -27.38 -10.52 -15.47
CA VAL A 292 -26.18 -11.15 -16.01
C VAL A 292 -26.44 -12.60 -16.37
N VAL A 293 -25.84 -13.04 -17.48
CA VAL A 293 -25.94 -14.43 -17.95
C VAL A 293 -24.55 -14.95 -18.24
N VAL A 294 -24.17 -16.05 -17.58
CA VAL A 294 -22.91 -16.75 -17.90
C VAL A 294 -23.04 -17.43 -19.25
N LEU A 295 -22.19 -17.10 -20.20
CA LEU A 295 -22.12 -17.71 -21.51
C LEU A 295 -21.15 -18.90 -21.51
N GLU A 296 -19.98 -18.71 -20.89
CA GLU A 296 -18.89 -19.69 -20.80
C GLU A 296 -18.24 -19.64 -19.39
N PRO A 297 -17.75 -20.79 -18.89
CA PRO A 297 -17.93 -22.16 -19.39
C PRO A 297 -19.30 -22.75 -19.02
N GLU A 298 -19.71 -23.80 -19.71
CA GLU A 298 -20.99 -24.52 -19.44
C GLU A 298 -21.05 -25.06 -17.99
N SER A 299 -19.93 -25.54 -17.47
CA SER A 299 -19.85 -26.02 -16.07
C SER A 299 -20.25 -24.92 -15.05
N PHE A 300 -19.96 -23.65 -15.37
CA PHE A 300 -20.38 -22.56 -14.49
C PHE A 300 -21.86 -22.22 -14.63
N ARG A 301 -22.42 -22.33 -15.84
CA ARG A 301 -23.86 -22.20 -16.06
C ARG A 301 -24.65 -23.24 -15.27
N ILE A 302 -24.20 -24.50 -15.31
CA ILE A 302 -24.78 -25.59 -14.50
C ILE A 302 -24.71 -25.25 -13.02
N ARG A 303 -23.55 -24.81 -12.54
CA ARG A 303 -23.32 -24.43 -11.14
C ARG A 303 -24.24 -23.30 -10.67
N ILE A 304 -24.45 -22.27 -11.49
CA ILE A 304 -25.39 -21.17 -11.22
C ILE A 304 -26.81 -21.67 -11.11
N ARG A 305 -27.23 -22.55 -12.04
CA ARG A 305 -28.59 -23.14 -12.02
C ARG A 305 -28.83 -23.95 -10.74
N GLU A 306 -27.90 -24.82 -10.36
CA GLU A 306 -28.01 -25.61 -9.11
C GLU A 306 -28.16 -24.71 -7.89
N GLU A 307 -27.44 -23.58 -7.83
CA GLU A 307 -27.52 -22.66 -6.70
C GLU A 307 -28.85 -21.92 -6.69
N ALA A 308 -29.33 -21.45 -7.86
CA ALA A 308 -30.63 -20.83 -7.99
C ALA A 308 -31.80 -21.78 -7.59
N GLU A 309 -31.70 -23.06 -7.96
CA GLU A 309 -32.68 -24.07 -7.52
C GLU A 309 -32.68 -24.29 -5.99
N LYS A 310 -31.48 -24.27 -5.37
CA LYS A 310 -31.38 -24.33 -3.91
C LYS A 310 -31.97 -23.08 -3.25
N MET A 311 -31.80 -21.91 -3.85
CA MET A 311 -32.43 -20.68 -3.36
C MET A 311 -33.94 -20.77 -3.43
N LEU A 312 -34.48 -21.15 -4.60
CA LEU A 312 -35.94 -21.30 -4.79
C LEU A 312 -36.58 -22.26 -3.78
N LYS A 313 -35.88 -23.33 -3.37
CA LYS A 313 -36.38 -24.27 -2.37
C LYS A 313 -36.46 -23.71 -0.96
N ARG A 314 -35.87 -22.55 -0.69
CA ARG A 314 -35.89 -21.90 0.63
C ARG A 314 -36.99 -20.84 0.77
N TYR A 315 -37.52 -20.36 -0.34
CA TYR A 315 -38.62 -19.40 -0.41
C TYR A 315 -39.90 -20.06 -0.96
#